data_d81fcd51a0ba5cb5768f09fa706055cd
#
_entry.id   d81fcd51a0ba5cb5768f09fa706055cd
#
_cell.length_a   1.000
_cell.length_b   1.000
_cell.length_c   1.000
_cell.angle_alpha   90.00
_cell.angle_beta   90.00
_cell.angle_gamma   90.00
#
_symmetry.space_group_name_H-M   'P 1'
#
loop_
_entity.id
_entity.type
_entity.pdbx_description
1 polymer ?
#
loop_
_entity_poly.entity_id
_entity_poly.type
_entity_poly.pdbx_seq_one_letter_code
_entity_poly.pdbx_strand_id
1 'polypeptide(L)'
;NYDEAFWVNVSTDSKENYGSVVARTKDNPFNTEVFTIASVMNIKSNKDAKKNTYSNKEYYSDNTLVFDIKESETISIEKYVAITTTRDYKENELVEKAECILSKEANKGYEIVLQEQSKAWNKRWETADIKIDGDDLAQQGIRYNLFQLLSTYYGDDSRLNIGPKGFTGEKYGGATYWDTEAYCLP
;
A
#
# COMPACT_ATOMS: atom_id res chain seq x y z
N ASN A 1 -15.32 9.57 -14.89
CA ASN A 1 -14.92 10.66 -13.99
C ASN A 1 -15.96 10.75 -12.90
N TYR A 2 -15.53 10.64 -11.68
CA TYR A 2 -16.37 10.95 -10.52
C TYR A 2 -16.13 12.41 -10.20
N ASP A 3 -17.16 13.23 -10.32
CA ASP A 3 -17.07 14.68 -10.11
C ASP A 3 -17.16 15.06 -8.62
N GLU A 4 -17.40 14.07 -7.75
CA GLU A 4 -17.51 14.27 -6.32
C GLU A 4 -16.33 13.66 -5.55
N ALA A 5 -15.85 14.40 -4.57
CA ALA A 5 -14.86 13.87 -3.63
C ALA A 5 -15.53 12.84 -2.70
N PHE A 6 -15.03 11.61 -2.69
CA PHE A 6 -15.53 10.52 -1.82
C PHE A 6 -14.99 10.59 -0.39
N TRP A 7 -13.90 11.30 -0.19
CA TRP A 7 -13.17 11.33 1.06
C TRP A 7 -13.41 12.62 1.82
N VAL A 8 -13.39 12.50 3.14
CA VAL A 8 -13.33 13.61 4.10
C VAL A 8 -12.02 13.47 4.85
N ASN A 9 -11.25 14.57 4.95
CA ASN A 9 -10.06 14.60 5.78
C ASN A 9 -10.49 14.58 7.26
N VAL A 10 -9.99 13.61 8.01
CA VAL A 10 -10.25 13.50 9.46
C VAL A 10 -9.14 14.18 10.23
N SER A 11 -7.89 13.84 9.92
CA SER A 11 -6.70 14.47 10.50
C SER A 11 -5.48 14.30 9.61
N THR A 12 -4.55 15.22 9.77
CA THR A 12 -3.24 15.16 9.12
C THR A 12 -2.20 15.70 10.07
N ASP A 13 -1.08 14.99 10.24
CA ASP A 13 0.03 15.39 11.10
C ASP A 13 1.37 15.20 10.39
N SER A 14 2.34 16.04 10.74
CA SER A 14 3.73 15.94 10.28
C SER A 14 4.67 16.31 11.41
N LYS A 15 5.69 15.48 11.57
CA LYS A 15 6.83 15.70 12.48
C LYS A 15 8.10 15.32 11.75
N GLU A 16 9.22 15.52 12.39
CA GLU A 16 10.51 15.08 11.87
C GLU A 16 10.48 13.56 11.56
N ASN A 17 10.76 13.20 10.30
CA ASN A 17 10.77 11.84 9.80
C ASN A 17 9.44 11.08 9.93
N TYR A 18 8.34 11.78 10.14
CA TYR A 18 7.02 11.19 10.36
C TYR A 18 5.94 11.97 9.61
N GLY A 19 4.92 11.28 9.19
CA GLY A 19 3.70 11.87 8.66
C GLY A 19 2.52 10.93 8.77
N SER A 20 1.34 11.48 8.98
CA SER A 20 0.09 10.72 8.98
C SER A 20 -1.02 11.47 8.25
N VAL A 21 -1.88 10.72 7.60
CA VAL A 21 -3.12 11.18 6.99
C VAL A 21 -4.22 10.21 7.35
N VAL A 22 -5.30 10.72 7.92
CA VAL A 22 -6.52 9.95 8.21
C VAL A 22 -7.65 10.52 7.37
N ALA A 23 -8.28 9.65 6.61
CA ALA A 23 -9.40 10.02 5.75
C ALA A 23 -10.56 9.02 5.92
N ARG A 24 -11.78 9.52 5.77
CA ARG A 24 -13.01 8.76 5.89
C ARG A 24 -13.85 8.93 4.64
N THR A 25 -14.54 7.88 4.20
CA THR A 25 -15.53 8.01 3.12
C THR A 25 -16.72 8.83 3.59
N LYS A 26 -17.36 9.57 2.68
CA LYS A 26 -18.61 10.27 2.95
C LYS A 26 -19.74 9.27 3.16
N ASP A 27 -20.77 9.73 3.89
CA ASP A 27 -22.06 9.07 3.90
C ASP A 27 -22.60 8.99 2.47
N ASN A 28 -23.28 7.92 2.15
CA ASN A 28 -23.77 7.67 0.80
C ASN A 28 -25.25 7.26 0.81
N PRO A 29 -25.97 7.50 -0.30
CA PRO A 29 -27.42 7.23 -0.39
C PRO A 29 -27.74 5.72 -0.40
N PHE A 30 -26.74 4.84 -0.54
CA PHE A 30 -26.92 3.39 -0.62
C PHE A 30 -26.84 2.72 0.73
N ASN A 31 -26.68 3.49 1.82
CA ASN A 31 -26.54 3.00 3.19
C ASN A 31 -25.40 1.97 3.36
N THR A 32 -24.33 2.11 2.59
CA THR A 32 -23.11 1.35 2.80
C THR A 32 -22.33 1.94 3.98
N GLU A 33 -21.65 1.08 4.73
CA GLU A 33 -20.87 1.51 5.89
C GLU A 33 -19.82 2.55 5.52
N VAL A 34 -19.66 3.54 6.38
CA VAL A 34 -18.59 4.52 6.29
C VAL A 34 -17.28 3.85 6.69
N PHE A 35 -16.24 4.17 5.96
CA PHE A 35 -14.95 3.52 6.05
C PHE A 35 -13.83 4.53 6.29
N THR A 36 -13.05 4.33 7.34
CA THR A 36 -11.92 5.20 7.68
C THR A 36 -10.61 4.47 7.46
N ILE A 37 -9.64 5.16 6.90
CA ILE A 37 -8.26 4.70 6.72
C ILE A 37 -7.29 5.66 7.38
N ALA A 38 -6.21 5.13 7.94
CA ALA A 38 -5.05 5.89 8.34
C ALA A 38 -3.83 5.41 7.55
N SER A 39 -3.10 6.33 6.95
CA SER A 39 -1.81 6.10 6.33
C SER A 39 -0.76 6.81 7.16
N VAL A 40 0.20 6.07 7.69
CA VAL A 40 1.27 6.60 8.54
C VAL A 40 2.61 6.24 7.93
N MET A 41 3.53 7.20 7.87
CA MET A 41 4.88 6.98 7.35
C MET A 41 5.95 7.31 8.40
N ASN A 42 7.08 6.61 8.28
CA ASN A 42 8.31 6.92 8.99
C ASN A 42 9.49 6.82 8.02
N ILE A 43 10.48 7.69 8.19
CA ILE A 43 11.67 7.75 7.34
C ILE A 43 12.91 7.52 8.19
N LYS A 44 13.81 6.67 7.70
CA LYS A 44 15.16 6.45 8.26
C LYS A 44 16.19 6.75 7.19
N SER A 45 17.35 7.24 7.60
CA SER A 45 18.52 7.38 6.72
C SER A 45 19.78 6.93 7.45
N ASN A 46 20.76 6.45 6.69
CA ASN A 46 22.07 6.07 7.23
C ASN A 46 23.01 7.26 7.47
N LYS A 47 22.54 8.47 7.21
CA LYS A 47 23.24 9.74 7.43
C LYS A 47 22.26 10.78 7.95
N ASP A 48 22.72 11.62 8.86
CA ASP A 48 21.94 12.75 9.36
C ASP A 48 21.68 13.77 8.25
N ALA A 49 20.45 14.21 8.12
CA ALA A 49 20.10 15.26 7.19
C ALA A 49 20.65 16.60 7.68
N LYS A 50 21.25 17.38 6.80
CA LYS A 50 21.67 18.76 7.05
C LYS A 50 20.47 19.65 7.40
N LYS A 51 19.34 19.36 6.78
CA LYS A 51 18.07 20.04 7.03
C LYS A 51 16.95 19.02 6.88
N ASN A 52 16.04 19.05 7.84
CA ASN A 52 14.78 18.33 7.75
C ASN A 52 13.65 19.36 7.95
N THR A 53 12.74 19.42 6.99
CA THR A 53 11.53 20.24 7.08
C THR A 53 10.33 19.36 6.80
N TYR A 54 9.25 19.65 7.49
CA TYR A 54 8.00 18.91 7.35
C TYR A 54 6.83 19.87 7.30
N SER A 55 5.79 19.49 6.57
CA SER A 55 4.55 20.24 6.50
C SER A 55 3.36 19.34 6.31
N ASN A 56 2.18 19.83 6.65
CA ASN A 56 0.92 19.17 6.37
C ASN A 56 -0.14 20.14 5.87
N LYS A 57 -1.07 19.62 5.16
CA LYS A 57 -2.33 20.24 4.77
C LYS A 57 -3.38 19.15 4.59
N GLU A 58 -4.60 19.53 4.28
CA GLU A 58 -5.68 18.57 4.02
C GLU A 58 -5.25 17.44 3.08
N TYR A 59 -5.39 16.18 3.48
CA TYR A 59 -5.00 14.96 2.78
C TYR A 59 -3.50 14.83 2.43
N TYR A 60 -2.64 15.64 3.01
CA TYR A 60 -1.23 15.69 2.62
C TYR A 60 -0.30 15.87 3.80
N SER A 61 0.74 15.05 3.84
CA SER A 61 1.85 15.16 4.79
C SER A 61 3.17 14.92 4.07
N ASP A 62 4.16 15.78 4.28
CA ASP A 62 5.49 15.63 3.70
C ASP A 62 6.62 15.80 4.69
N ASN A 63 7.75 15.22 4.32
CA ASN A 63 9.06 15.47 4.92
C ASN A 63 10.07 15.70 3.80
N THR A 64 10.84 16.76 3.90
CA THR A 64 11.92 17.10 2.96
C THR A 64 13.24 17.04 3.68
N LEU A 65 14.09 16.10 3.26
CA LEU A 65 15.43 15.91 3.81
C LEU A 65 16.48 16.43 2.81
N VAL A 66 17.42 17.22 3.28
CA VAL A 66 18.53 17.76 2.50
C VAL A 66 19.83 17.19 3.03
N PHE A 67 20.65 16.62 2.16
CA PHE A 67 21.94 16.04 2.49
C PHE A 67 23.05 16.70 1.69
N ASP A 68 24.22 16.85 2.31
CA ASP A 68 25.47 17.14 1.60
C ASP A 68 26.15 15.80 1.25
N ILE A 69 26.34 15.53 -0.03
CA ILE A 69 26.93 14.28 -0.54
C ILE A 69 28.25 14.60 -1.22
N LYS A 70 29.29 13.84 -0.93
CA LYS A 70 30.58 13.89 -1.60
C LYS A 70 30.58 12.92 -2.80
N GLU A 71 31.50 13.12 -3.70
CA GLU A 71 31.74 12.16 -4.80
C GLU A 71 31.98 10.74 -4.24
N SER A 72 31.35 9.76 -4.84
CA SER A 72 31.38 8.33 -4.44
C SER A 72 30.74 8.02 -3.08
N GLU A 73 30.10 8.97 -2.40
CA GLU A 73 29.34 8.70 -1.19
C GLU A 73 27.93 8.20 -1.53
N THR A 74 27.46 7.19 -0.81
CA THR A 74 26.09 6.64 -0.96
C THR A 74 25.28 6.95 0.28
N ILE A 75 24.09 7.48 0.08
CA ILE A 75 23.07 7.64 1.14
C ILE A 75 21.94 6.65 0.87
N SER A 76 21.55 5.92 1.90
CA SER A 76 20.36 5.06 1.91
C SER A 76 19.26 5.72 2.69
N ILE A 77 18.08 5.80 2.08
CA ILE A 77 16.85 6.32 2.71
C ILE A 77 15.81 5.21 2.66
N GLU A 78 15.28 4.86 3.82
CA GLU A 78 14.22 3.87 3.97
C GLU A 78 12.94 4.60 4.36
N LYS A 79 11.89 4.43 3.58
CA LYS A 79 10.55 4.91 3.90
C LYS A 79 9.65 3.72 4.20
N TYR A 80 9.15 3.68 5.43
CA TYR A 80 8.16 2.71 5.87
C TYR A 80 6.78 3.37 5.86
N VAL A 81 5.78 2.66 5.35
CA VAL A 81 4.38 3.12 5.35
C VAL A 81 3.50 1.99 5.86
N ALA A 82 2.63 2.29 6.81
CA ALA A 82 1.57 1.40 7.26
C ALA A 82 0.20 2.02 6.97
N ILE A 83 -0.71 1.18 6.48
CA ILE A 83 -2.10 1.55 6.22
C ILE A 83 -2.98 0.68 7.11
N THR A 84 -3.82 1.31 7.92
CA THR A 84 -4.81 0.65 8.77
C THR A 84 -6.22 1.14 8.45
N THR A 85 -7.20 0.30 8.68
CA THR A 85 -8.57 0.59 8.27
C THR A 85 -9.58 0.17 9.33
N THR A 86 -10.76 0.78 9.31
CA THR A 86 -11.88 0.39 10.19
C THR A 86 -12.44 -1.01 9.90
N ARG A 87 -11.95 -1.67 8.86
CA ARG A 87 -12.20 -3.09 8.63
C ARG A 87 -11.58 -3.99 9.71
N ASP A 88 -10.42 -3.58 10.24
CA ASP A 88 -9.60 -4.40 11.13
C ASP A 88 -9.49 -3.84 12.54
N TYR A 89 -9.65 -2.51 12.71
CA TYR A 89 -9.45 -1.81 13.97
C TYR A 89 -10.54 -0.77 14.21
N LYS A 90 -10.70 -0.31 15.45
CA LYS A 90 -11.60 0.82 15.77
C LYS A 90 -11.00 2.12 15.22
N GLU A 91 -11.86 3.05 14.83
CA GLU A 91 -11.46 4.32 14.20
C GLU A 91 -10.45 5.12 15.05
N ASN A 92 -10.66 5.17 16.35
CA ASN A 92 -9.76 5.87 17.26
C ASN A 92 -8.43 5.18 17.54
N GLU A 93 -8.25 3.93 17.09
CA GLU A 93 -7.03 3.14 17.25
C GLU A 93 -6.16 3.11 15.99
N LEU A 94 -6.65 3.60 14.85
CA LEU A 94 -6.02 3.40 13.54
C LEU A 94 -4.58 3.91 13.49
N VAL A 95 -4.33 5.13 13.94
CA VAL A 95 -2.99 5.73 13.91
C VAL A 95 -2.03 4.97 14.83
N GLU A 96 -2.47 4.65 16.06
CA GLU A 96 -1.67 3.89 17.03
C GLU A 96 -1.28 2.50 16.49
N LYS A 97 -2.24 1.81 15.86
CA LYS A 97 -1.98 0.49 15.24
C LYS A 97 -1.01 0.59 14.07
N ALA A 98 -1.14 1.62 13.23
CA ALA A 98 -0.20 1.88 12.15
C ALA A 98 1.21 2.17 12.67
N GLU A 99 1.34 2.99 13.71
CA GLU A 99 2.64 3.28 14.36
C GLU A 99 3.27 2.02 14.96
N CYS A 100 2.47 1.16 15.58
CA CYS A 100 2.93 -0.11 16.12
C CYS A 100 3.49 -1.03 15.01
N ILE A 101 2.78 -1.14 13.88
CA ILE A 101 3.23 -1.91 12.71
C ILE A 101 4.52 -1.32 12.17
N LEU A 102 4.60 0.00 11.97
CA LEU A 102 5.79 0.68 11.48
C LEU A 102 7.00 0.45 12.39
N SER A 103 6.82 0.62 13.69
CA SER A 103 7.89 0.40 14.66
C SER A 103 8.43 -1.02 14.61
N LYS A 104 7.54 -2.00 14.53
CA LYS A 104 7.90 -3.41 14.41
C LYS A 104 8.71 -3.69 13.14
N GLU A 105 8.22 -3.25 11.99
CA GLU A 105 8.85 -3.53 10.69
C GLU A 105 10.15 -2.72 10.51
N ALA A 106 10.17 -1.46 10.92
CA ALA A 106 11.36 -0.64 10.88
C ALA A 106 12.49 -1.12 11.82
N ASN A 107 12.15 -1.84 12.90
CA ASN A 107 13.13 -2.48 13.77
C ASN A 107 13.73 -3.76 13.18
N LYS A 108 13.00 -4.46 12.30
CA LYS A 108 13.57 -5.58 11.53
C LYS A 108 14.61 -5.09 10.50
N GLY A 109 14.38 -3.91 9.91
CA GLY A 109 15.16 -3.34 8.82
C GLY A 109 14.76 -3.86 7.45
N TYR A 110 15.15 -3.12 6.42
CA TYR A 110 14.74 -3.35 5.02
C TYR A 110 15.04 -4.77 4.52
N GLU A 111 16.24 -5.26 4.76
CA GLU A 111 16.68 -6.57 4.25
C GLU A 111 15.81 -7.73 4.77
N ILE A 112 15.43 -7.70 6.04
CA ILE A 112 14.58 -8.77 6.62
C ILE A 112 13.17 -8.67 6.05
N VAL A 113 12.61 -7.46 5.94
CA VAL A 113 11.27 -7.24 5.35
C VAL A 113 11.25 -7.69 3.88
N LEU A 114 12.31 -7.39 3.11
CA LEU A 114 12.46 -7.87 1.74
C LEU A 114 12.52 -9.40 1.64
N GLN A 115 13.25 -10.06 2.54
CA GLN A 115 13.31 -11.52 2.59
C GLN A 115 11.95 -12.14 2.94
N GLU A 116 11.23 -11.59 3.91
CA GLU A 116 9.88 -12.03 4.27
C GLU A 116 8.91 -11.88 3.09
N GLN A 117 8.96 -10.75 2.39
CA GLN A 117 8.17 -10.51 1.18
C GLN A 117 8.50 -11.50 0.06
N SER A 118 9.78 -11.69 -0.21
CA SER A 118 10.24 -12.63 -1.24
C SER A 118 9.79 -14.07 -0.93
N LYS A 119 9.88 -14.49 0.34
CA LYS A 119 9.41 -15.80 0.78
C LYS A 119 7.89 -15.97 0.59
N ALA A 120 7.11 -14.94 0.91
CA ALA A 120 5.66 -14.96 0.74
C ALA A 120 5.27 -15.09 -0.74
N TRP A 121 5.94 -14.34 -1.63
CA TRP A 121 5.72 -14.44 -3.07
C TRP A 121 6.18 -15.78 -3.66
N ASN A 122 7.34 -16.28 -3.26
CA ASN A 122 7.83 -17.59 -3.71
C ASN A 122 6.82 -18.71 -3.41
N LYS A 123 6.21 -18.68 -2.21
CA LYS A 123 5.16 -19.63 -1.85
C LYS A 123 3.94 -19.56 -2.78
N ARG A 124 3.55 -18.36 -3.24
CA ARG A 124 2.47 -18.21 -4.21
C ARG A 124 2.87 -18.75 -5.59
N TRP A 125 4.09 -18.46 -6.02
CA TRP A 125 4.61 -18.94 -7.30
C TRP A 125 4.75 -20.46 -7.38
N GLU A 126 4.94 -21.18 -6.27
CA GLU A 126 4.99 -22.65 -6.25
C GLU A 126 3.75 -23.30 -6.87
N THR A 127 2.59 -22.67 -6.74
CA THR A 127 1.30 -23.19 -7.25
C THR A 127 0.77 -22.45 -8.47
N ALA A 128 1.19 -21.22 -8.70
CA ALA A 128 0.63 -20.37 -9.74
C ALA A 128 1.52 -20.23 -10.98
N ASP A 129 2.79 -20.65 -10.94
CA ASP A 129 3.72 -20.44 -12.05
C ASP A 129 3.37 -21.32 -13.26
N ILE A 130 3.30 -20.69 -14.42
CA ILE A 130 3.16 -21.35 -15.71
C ILE A 130 4.48 -21.23 -16.46
N LYS A 131 5.03 -22.37 -16.89
CA LYS A 131 6.32 -22.42 -17.61
C LYS A 131 6.07 -22.57 -19.11
N ILE A 132 6.71 -21.70 -19.88
CA ILE A 132 6.68 -21.70 -21.34
C ILE A 132 8.13 -21.85 -21.81
N ASP A 133 8.43 -22.95 -22.49
CA ASP A 133 9.75 -23.20 -23.05
C ASP A 133 9.83 -22.67 -24.49
N GLY A 134 10.96 -22.00 -24.82
CA GLY A 134 11.25 -21.55 -26.18
C GLY A 134 10.71 -20.17 -26.54
N ASP A 135 10.01 -19.48 -25.65
CA ASP A 135 9.55 -18.10 -25.84
C ASP A 135 9.65 -17.28 -24.53
N ASP A 136 10.75 -16.58 -24.36
CA ASP A 136 11.02 -15.76 -23.16
C ASP A 136 10.03 -14.59 -23.03
N LEU A 137 9.55 -14.06 -24.15
CA LEU A 137 8.62 -12.95 -24.17
C LEU A 137 7.22 -13.38 -23.68
N ALA A 138 6.76 -14.55 -24.16
CA ALA A 138 5.51 -15.16 -23.68
C ALA A 138 5.63 -15.57 -22.21
N GLN A 139 6.77 -16.12 -21.78
CA GLN A 139 7.03 -16.43 -20.37
C GLN A 139 6.98 -15.19 -19.47
N GLN A 140 7.58 -14.10 -19.89
CA GLN A 140 7.50 -12.82 -19.14
C GLN A 140 6.05 -12.31 -19.11
N GLY A 141 5.35 -12.35 -20.23
CA GLY A 141 3.97 -11.88 -20.35
C GLY A 141 3.01 -12.62 -19.43
N ILE A 142 3.07 -13.96 -19.40
CA ILE A 142 2.18 -14.75 -18.52
C ILE A 142 2.48 -14.52 -17.06
N ARG A 143 3.75 -14.46 -16.66
CA ARG A 143 4.12 -14.15 -15.26
C ARG A 143 3.70 -12.75 -14.83
N TYR A 144 3.81 -11.76 -15.73
CA TYR A 144 3.32 -10.41 -15.43
C TYR A 144 1.80 -10.41 -15.19
N ASN A 145 1.03 -11.08 -16.02
CA ASN A 145 -0.41 -11.17 -15.86
C ASN A 145 -0.81 -11.91 -14.56
N LEU A 146 -0.17 -13.02 -14.25
CA LEU A 146 -0.37 -13.74 -12.99
C LEU A 146 -0.02 -12.87 -11.78
N PHE A 147 1.08 -12.11 -11.85
CA PHE A 147 1.44 -11.17 -10.81
C PHE A 147 0.36 -10.11 -10.59
N GLN A 148 -0.22 -9.54 -11.65
CA GLN A 148 -1.31 -8.56 -11.55
C GLN A 148 -2.57 -9.18 -10.90
N LEU A 149 -2.96 -10.37 -11.29
CA LEU A 149 -4.10 -11.08 -10.70
C LEU A 149 -3.88 -11.35 -9.20
N LEU A 150 -2.76 -11.95 -8.84
CA LEU A 150 -2.40 -12.28 -7.46
C LEU A 150 -2.21 -11.03 -6.58
N SER A 151 -1.79 -9.91 -7.17
CA SER A 151 -1.69 -8.63 -6.46
C SER A 151 -3.05 -8.00 -6.19
N THR A 152 -4.06 -8.33 -6.99
CA THR A 152 -5.42 -7.84 -6.80
C THR A 152 -6.12 -8.59 -5.68
N TYR A 153 -6.09 -9.91 -5.72
CA TYR A 153 -6.73 -10.79 -4.74
C TYR A 153 -6.22 -12.23 -4.87
N TYR A 154 -6.06 -12.92 -3.76
CA TYR A 154 -5.63 -14.33 -3.73
C TYR A 154 -6.36 -15.18 -2.66
N GLY A 155 -7.53 -14.73 -2.20
CA GLY A 155 -8.43 -15.51 -1.39
C GLY A 155 -8.20 -15.51 0.12
N ASP A 156 -7.32 -14.68 0.66
CA ASP A 156 -6.99 -14.69 2.09
C ASP A 156 -8.05 -13.99 2.96
N ASP A 157 -8.84 -13.08 2.41
CA ASP A 157 -9.85 -12.32 3.14
C ASP A 157 -11.20 -12.36 2.41
N SER A 158 -12.16 -13.10 2.97
CA SER A 158 -13.51 -13.25 2.41
C SER A 158 -14.34 -11.95 2.39
N ARG A 159 -13.89 -10.91 3.08
CA ARG A 159 -14.55 -9.59 3.08
C ARG A 159 -14.22 -8.76 1.84
N LEU A 160 -13.21 -9.16 1.10
CA LEU A 160 -12.77 -8.48 -0.12
C LEU A 160 -13.49 -9.02 -1.34
N ASN A 161 -13.77 -8.14 -2.30
CA ASN A 161 -14.21 -8.51 -3.63
C ASN A 161 -13.09 -8.29 -4.67
N ILE A 162 -13.27 -8.83 -5.85
CA ILE A 162 -12.36 -8.66 -6.98
C ILE A 162 -12.99 -7.65 -7.94
N GLY A 163 -12.44 -6.44 -8.00
CA GLY A 163 -12.86 -5.43 -8.97
C GLY A 163 -12.35 -5.75 -10.38
N PRO A 164 -13.11 -5.45 -11.45
CA PRO A 164 -12.78 -5.86 -12.82
C PRO A 164 -11.54 -5.17 -13.40
N LYS A 165 -11.07 -4.11 -12.78
CA LYS A 165 -9.86 -3.35 -13.18
C LYS A 165 -8.68 -3.57 -12.26
N GLY A 166 -8.76 -4.52 -11.34
CA GLY A 166 -7.72 -4.81 -10.38
C GLY A 166 -7.58 -3.74 -9.29
N PHE A 167 -6.51 -3.86 -8.51
CA PHE A 167 -6.27 -3.03 -7.33
C PHE A 167 -6.16 -1.52 -7.63
N THR A 168 -5.60 -1.15 -8.77
CA THR A 168 -5.38 0.26 -9.15
C THR A 168 -6.47 0.82 -10.05
N GLY A 169 -7.44 0.03 -10.46
CA GLY A 169 -8.50 0.43 -11.37
C GLY A 169 -9.80 0.75 -10.65
N GLU A 170 -10.05 2.01 -10.37
CA GLU A 170 -11.25 2.46 -9.66
C GLU A 170 -12.49 2.59 -10.54
N LYS A 171 -12.38 2.35 -11.84
CA LYS A 171 -13.54 2.37 -12.72
C LYS A 171 -14.53 1.26 -12.31
N TYR A 172 -15.82 1.53 -12.53
CA TYR A 172 -16.93 0.65 -12.14
C TYR A 172 -17.18 0.52 -10.63
N GLY A 173 -16.65 1.45 -9.83
CA GLY A 173 -16.94 1.53 -8.40
C GLY A 173 -16.43 0.36 -7.55
N GLY A 174 -15.45 -0.40 -8.04
CA GLY A 174 -14.94 -1.58 -7.33
C GLY A 174 -15.94 -2.74 -7.20
N ALA A 175 -17.08 -2.70 -7.89
CA ALA A 175 -18.07 -3.76 -7.85
C ALA A 175 -17.55 -5.05 -8.51
N THR A 176 -17.99 -6.20 -8.03
CA THR A 176 -17.70 -7.50 -8.65
C THR A 176 -18.60 -7.68 -9.88
N TYR A 177 -18.00 -8.12 -10.96
CA TYR A 177 -18.68 -8.45 -12.21
C TYR A 177 -18.49 -9.94 -12.55
N TRP A 178 -19.26 -10.44 -13.50
CA TRP A 178 -19.17 -11.84 -13.96
C TRP A 178 -17.79 -12.21 -14.55
N ASP A 179 -17.03 -11.24 -15.02
CA ASP A 179 -15.63 -11.42 -15.45
C ASP A 179 -14.75 -12.08 -14.38
N THR A 180 -15.02 -11.81 -13.12
CA THR A 180 -14.31 -12.41 -11.97
C THR A 180 -14.47 -13.92 -11.97
N GLU A 181 -15.67 -14.44 -12.19
CA GLU A 181 -15.94 -15.88 -12.23
C GLU A 181 -15.24 -16.56 -13.41
N ALA A 182 -15.18 -15.88 -14.55
CA ALA A 182 -14.58 -16.44 -15.76
C ALA A 182 -13.04 -16.46 -15.72
N TYR A 183 -12.41 -15.49 -15.10
CA TYR A 183 -10.96 -15.26 -15.23
C TYR A 183 -10.17 -15.33 -13.93
N CYS A 184 -10.80 -15.23 -12.77
CA CYS A 184 -10.13 -15.21 -11.49
C CYS A 184 -10.40 -16.44 -10.60
N LEU A 185 -11.53 -17.14 -10.80
CA LEU A 185 -11.85 -18.33 -10.02
C LEU A 185 -11.19 -19.62 -10.55
N PRO A 186 -11.01 -19.84 -11.87
CA PRO A 186 -10.24 -20.99 -12.34
C PRO A 186 -8.77 -20.87 -11.96
#